data_8b4e45f2665e07db649b168b61f4c902
#
_entry.id   8b4e45f2665e07db649b168b61f4c902
#
_cell.length_a   1.000
_cell.length_b   1.000
_cell.length_c   1.000
_cell.angle_alpha   90.00
_cell.angle_beta   90.00
_cell.angle_gamma   90.00
#
_symmetry.space_group_name_H-M   'P 1'
#
loop_
_entity.id
_entity.type
_entity.pdbx_description
1 polymer ?
#
loop_
_entity_poly.entity_id
_entity_poly.type
_entity_poly.pdbx_seq_one_letter_code
_entity_poly.pdbx_strand_id
1 'polypeptide(L)'
;MLPNSSGGYEVYTRIRDFNTTLLKDLITNVSNGDTEVQKLFGGKKYFDYPKSVDLLKILIGAVKDKDALILDFFSGSATTAHATMQLNREDGGNRQYIMVQIPDGIDEKSEAYKDGYHNLCEIGKERIRLAGAEIKEADIGFRVLKLDSSNMKDIYYNPAQIQQQSLFDSTDNIKEDRTPEDLLFQVMLDLGILLSSKIEEKTIAGKKVFNVADGFLIACFDNDVTEKTVKAVAQEKPYYAVFRDSSMANDSV
;
A
#
# COMPACT_ATOMS: atom_id res chain seq x y z
N MET A 1 -14.59 5.53 48.68
CA MET A 1 -15.76 4.76 49.13
C MET A 1 -16.85 5.75 49.45
N LEU A 2 -18.05 5.54 48.96
CA LEU A 2 -19.19 6.36 49.31
C LEU A 2 -20.21 5.47 50.06
N PRO A 3 -20.95 5.99 51.05
CA PRO A 3 -21.96 5.23 51.75
C PRO A 3 -23.12 4.92 50.80
N ASN A 4 -23.62 3.70 50.83
CA ASN A 4 -24.85 3.31 50.11
C ASN A 4 -26.10 3.44 50.98
N SER A 5 -27.26 3.30 50.38
CA SER A 5 -28.55 3.45 51.05
C SER A 5 -28.85 2.40 52.16
N SER A 6 -28.05 1.33 52.23
CA SER A 6 -28.17 0.25 53.24
C SER A 6 -27.14 0.34 54.34
N GLY A 7 -26.38 1.45 54.46
CA GLY A 7 -25.37 1.69 55.50
C GLY A 7 -24.01 1.01 55.27
N GLY A 8 -23.83 0.38 54.10
CA GLY A 8 -22.55 -0.15 53.66
C GLY A 8 -21.73 0.88 52.84
N TYR A 9 -20.55 0.48 52.39
CA TYR A 9 -19.72 1.29 51.52
C TYR A 9 -19.61 0.62 50.14
N GLU A 10 -19.74 1.43 49.07
CA GLU A 10 -19.44 1.00 47.73
C GLU A 10 -18.09 1.53 47.27
N VAL A 11 -17.36 0.70 46.56
CA VAL A 11 -16.09 1.08 45.93
C VAL A 11 -16.37 1.58 44.54
N TYR A 12 -16.12 2.86 44.31
CA TYR A 12 -16.22 3.45 42.99
C TYR A 12 -14.82 3.65 42.44
N THR A 13 -14.61 3.18 41.21
CA THR A 13 -13.41 3.51 40.45
C THR A 13 -13.61 4.89 39.80
N ARG A 14 -12.71 5.84 40.11
CA ARG A 14 -12.75 7.15 39.45
C ARG A 14 -12.27 7.01 38.02
N ILE A 15 -13.19 7.04 37.05
CA ILE A 15 -12.86 7.16 35.63
C ILE A 15 -12.49 8.61 35.37
N ARG A 16 -11.23 8.86 35.05
CA ARG A 16 -10.70 10.23 34.80
C ARG A 16 -10.94 10.70 33.38
N ASP A 17 -11.28 9.82 32.47
CA ASP A 17 -11.49 10.10 31.06
C ASP A 17 -12.84 9.51 30.65
N PHE A 18 -13.84 10.36 30.60
CA PHE A 18 -15.23 9.98 30.26
C PHE A 18 -15.45 9.70 28.77
N ASN A 19 -14.46 9.99 27.93
CA ASN A 19 -14.57 9.85 26.48
C ASN A 19 -14.05 8.50 25.96
N THR A 20 -13.60 7.60 26.84
CA THR A 20 -13.12 6.27 26.44
C THR A 20 -13.93 5.19 27.11
N THR A 21 -14.76 4.49 26.37
CA THR A 21 -15.33 3.23 26.79
C THR A 21 -14.36 2.11 26.47
N LEU A 22 -14.11 1.23 27.47
CA LEU A 22 -13.39 -0.01 27.22
C LEU A 22 -14.13 -0.83 26.18
N LEU A 23 -13.39 -1.46 25.27
CA LEU A 23 -13.97 -2.46 24.38
C LEU A 23 -14.62 -3.55 25.22
N LYS A 24 -15.86 -3.88 24.87
CA LYS A 24 -16.56 -5.00 25.49
C LYS A 24 -16.12 -6.30 24.81
N ASP A 25 -16.06 -7.37 25.57
CA ASP A 25 -15.83 -8.72 25.08
C ASP A 25 -16.96 -9.24 24.17
N LEU A 26 -18.15 -8.65 24.28
CA LEU A 26 -19.29 -8.90 23.41
C LEU A 26 -19.71 -7.60 22.71
N ILE A 27 -19.52 -7.56 21.39
CA ILE A 27 -19.95 -6.46 20.52
C ILE A 27 -21.22 -6.91 19.77
N THR A 28 -22.31 -6.20 19.99
CA THR A 28 -23.59 -6.43 19.36
C THR A 28 -24.03 -5.18 18.58
N ASN A 29 -25.06 -5.32 17.76
CA ASN A 29 -25.66 -4.23 16.98
C ASN A 29 -24.69 -3.60 15.96
N VAL A 30 -23.89 -4.43 15.32
CA VAL A 30 -23.06 -4.06 14.17
C VAL A 30 -23.80 -4.36 12.87
N SER A 31 -23.45 -3.67 11.82
CA SER A 31 -23.97 -3.88 10.47
C SER A 31 -23.71 -5.30 9.94
N ASN A 32 -24.47 -5.70 8.95
CA ASN A 32 -24.24 -6.97 8.26
C ASN A 32 -23.28 -6.75 7.09
N GLY A 33 -22.10 -7.38 7.14
CA GLY A 33 -21.08 -7.26 6.11
C GLY A 33 -21.55 -7.69 4.71
N ASP A 34 -22.38 -8.74 4.60
CA ASP A 34 -22.94 -9.15 3.30
C ASP A 34 -23.80 -8.05 2.69
N THR A 35 -24.67 -7.44 3.47
CA THR A 35 -25.55 -6.35 3.02
C THR A 35 -24.72 -5.12 2.61
N GLU A 36 -23.67 -4.80 3.35
CA GLU A 36 -22.77 -3.69 3.02
C GLU A 36 -22.05 -3.90 1.70
N VAL A 37 -21.48 -5.09 1.50
CA VAL A 37 -20.79 -5.42 0.25
C VAL A 37 -21.74 -5.44 -0.92
N GLN A 38 -22.89 -6.10 -0.79
CA GLN A 38 -23.89 -6.13 -1.86
C GLN A 38 -24.36 -4.72 -2.25
N LYS A 39 -24.63 -3.87 -1.27
CA LYS A 39 -25.02 -2.48 -1.55
C LYS A 39 -23.93 -1.75 -2.34
N LEU A 40 -22.66 -1.90 -1.95
CA LEU A 40 -21.54 -1.26 -2.58
C LEU A 40 -21.33 -1.74 -4.04
N PHE A 41 -21.59 -3.02 -4.31
CA PHE A 41 -21.48 -3.64 -5.64
C PHE A 41 -22.82 -3.69 -6.40
N GLY A 42 -23.75 -2.76 -6.15
CA GLY A 42 -24.99 -2.64 -6.89
C GLY A 42 -25.96 -3.82 -6.70
N GLY A 43 -25.96 -4.47 -5.55
CA GLY A 43 -26.81 -5.60 -5.21
C GLY A 43 -26.19 -6.97 -5.46
N LYS A 44 -24.98 -7.05 -6.01
CA LYS A 44 -24.30 -8.29 -6.37
C LYS A 44 -23.46 -8.85 -5.22
N LYS A 45 -23.46 -10.18 -5.08
CA LYS A 45 -22.69 -10.87 -4.06
C LYS A 45 -21.38 -11.41 -4.64
N TYR A 46 -20.27 -10.69 -4.43
CA TYR A 46 -18.96 -11.06 -4.94
C TYR A 46 -18.03 -11.71 -3.90
N PHE A 47 -18.41 -11.67 -2.64
CA PHE A 47 -17.60 -12.22 -1.56
C PHE A 47 -18.47 -12.90 -0.51
N ASP A 48 -18.00 -14.04 0.02
CA ASP A 48 -18.67 -14.76 1.08
C ASP A 48 -18.13 -14.33 2.45
N TYR A 49 -19.06 -14.13 3.40
CA TYR A 49 -18.76 -13.80 4.80
C TYR A 49 -17.87 -12.56 5.02
N PRO A 50 -18.13 -11.43 4.36
CA PRO A 50 -17.38 -10.21 4.63
C PRO A 50 -17.60 -9.75 6.07
N LYS A 51 -16.57 -9.19 6.68
CA LYS A 51 -16.71 -8.62 8.03
C LYS A 51 -17.53 -7.33 7.97
N SER A 52 -18.19 -6.99 9.09
CA SER A 52 -18.91 -5.73 9.24
C SER A 52 -17.93 -4.54 9.30
N VAL A 53 -18.25 -3.49 8.57
CA VAL A 53 -17.52 -2.22 8.63
C VAL A 53 -17.61 -1.60 10.02
N ASP A 54 -18.81 -1.61 10.63
CA ASP A 54 -19.02 -1.08 11.99
C ASP A 54 -18.18 -1.81 13.02
N LEU A 55 -18.08 -3.14 12.92
CA LEU A 55 -17.21 -3.92 13.82
C LEU A 55 -15.76 -3.45 13.71
N LEU A 56 -15.25 -3.31 12.49
CA LEU A 56 -13.86 -2.91 12.30
C LEU A 56 -13.64 -1.45 12.70
N LYS A 57 -14.61 -0.56 12.50
CA LYS A 57 -14.54 0.82 13.01
C LYS A 57 -14.42 0.86 14.54
N ILE A 58 -15.18 0.02 15.26
CA ILE A 58 -15.08 -0.09 16.70
C ILE A 58 -13.69 -0.57 17.13
N LEU A 59 -13.17 -1.60 16.48
CA LEU A 59 -11.84 -2.15 16.80
C LEU A 59 -10.72 -1.16 16.50
N ILE A 60 -10.73 -0.52 15.34
CA ILE A 60 -9.73 0.49 14.94
C ILE A 60 -9.85 1.72 15.85
N GLY A 61 -11.07 2.18 16.13
CA GLY A 61 -11.33 3.34 16.98
C GLY A 61 -10.95 3.16 18.45
N ALA A 62 -10.73 1.92 18.90
CA ALA A 62 -10.21 1.63 20.23
C ALA A 62 -8.75 2.08 20.41
N VAL A 63 -8.00 2.19 19.31
CA VAL A 63 -6.67 2.79 19.29
C VAL A 63 -6.82 4.30 19.22
N LYS A 64 -6.30 5.00 20.25
CA LYS A 64 -6.45 6.46 20.36
C LYS A 64 -5.65 7.25 19.32
N ASP A 65 -4.63 6.64 18.77
CA ASP A 65 -3.79 7.26 17.75
C ASP A 65 -4.57 7.36 16.44
N LYS A 66 -4.86 8.59 16.05
CA LYS A 66 -5.59 8.88 14.81
C LYS A 66 -4.70 8.90 13.57
N ASP A 67 -3.39 8.80 13.74
CA ASP A 67 -2.39 8.69 12.67
C ASP A 67 -1.81 7.26 12.58
N ALA A 68 -2.44 6.29 13.25
CA ALA A 68 -2.00 4.90 13.31
C ALA A 68 -1.93 4.25 11.92
N LEU A 69 -0.94 3.37 11.74
CA LEU A 69 -0.83 2.47 10.59
C LEU A 69 -1.52 1.13 10.92
N ILE A 70 -2.51 0.77 10.12
CA ILE A 70 -3.29 -0.46 10.27
C ILE A 70 -2.79 -1.50 9.29
N LEU A 71 -2.37 -2.66 9.78
CA LEU A 71 -1.97 -3.80 8.96
C LEU A 71 -3.05 -4.90 9.03
N ASP A 72 -3.55 -5.31 7.86
CA ASP A 72 -4.42 -6.46 7.68
C ASP A 72 -3.80 -7.40 6.64
N PHE A 73 -3.21 -8.50 7.10
CA PHE A 73 -2.48 -9.43 6.24
C PHE A 73 -3.30 -10.64 5.77
N PHE A 74 -4.62 -10.62 5.99
CA PHE A 74 -5.62 -11.49 5.39
C PHE A 74 -6.86 -10.67 5.02
N SER A 75 -6.67 -9.64 4.21
CA SER A 75 -7.65 -8.56 4.02
C SER A 75 -8.96 -8.98 3.33
N GLY A 76 -9.00 -10.16 2.72
CA GLY A 76 -10.18 -10.68 2.05
C GLY A 76 -10.81 -9.67 1.09
N SER A 77 -12.02 -9.22 1.40
CA SER A 77 -12.70 -8.18 0.63
C SER A 77 -12.30 -6.74 1.00
N ALA A 78 -11.20 -6.52 1.71
CA ALA A 78 -10.69 -5.22 2.14
C ALA A 78 -11.65 -4.39 3.03
N THR A 79 -12.38 -5.06 3.93
CA THR A 79 -13.29 -4.36 4.86
C THR A 79 -12.54 -3.40 5.77
N THR A 80 -11.33 -3.74 6.19
CA THR A 80 -10.49 -2.91 7.06
C THR A 80 -10.14 -1.58 6.40
N ALA A 81 -9.80 -1.57 5.13
CA ALA A 81 -9.55 -0.34 4.38
C ALA A 81 -10.80 0.55 4.31
N HIS A 82 -11.96 -0.04 3.99
CA HIS A 82 -13.24 0.67 3.98
C HIS A 82 -13.56 1.29 5.35
N ALA A 83 -13.41 0.52 6.43
CA ALA A 83 -13.65 1.00 7.80
C ALA A 83 -12.67 2.13 8.19
N THR A 84 -11.40 2.02 7.81
CA THR A 84 -10.38 3.06 8.09
C THR A 84 -10.72 4.37 7.40
N MET A 85 -11.07 4.33 6.11
CA MET A 85 -11.46 5.55 5.36
C MET A 85 -12.69 6.22 5.97
N GLN A 86 -13.73 5.43 6.33
CA GLN A 86 -14.92 5.97 6.98
C GLN A 86 -14.60 6.60 8.33
N LEU A 87 -13.81 5.91 9.16
CA LEU A 87 -13.46 6.40 10.48
C LEU A 87 -12.64 7.69 10.41
N ASN A 88 -11.68 7.79 9.47
CA ASN A 88 -10.93 9.02 9.24
C ASN A 88 -11.83 10.20 8.90
N ARG A 89 -12.83 9.97 8.04
CA ARG A 89 -13.84 11.00 7.74
C ARG A 89 -14.66 11.40 8.96
N GLU A 90 -15.08 10.44 9.77
CA GLU A 90 -15.96 10.68 10.92
C GLU A 90 -15.26 11.45 12.05
N ASP A 91 -14.00 11.15 12.31
CA ASP A 91 -13.29 11.70 13.46
C ASP A 91 -12.12 12.63 13.09
N GLY A 92 -11.92 12.93 11.79
CA GLY A 92 -10.85 13.77 11.28
C GLY A 92 -9.46 13.15 11.46
N GLY A 93 -9.36 11.82 11.54
CA GLY A 93 -8.10 11.09 11.62
C GLY A 93 -7.40 10.98 10.27
N ASN A 94 -6.12 10.59 10.32
CA ASN A 94 -5.27 10.36 9.15
C ASN A 94 -4.63 8.96 9.21
N ARG A 95 -5.41 7.96 9.67
CA ARG A 95 -4.93 6.57 9.74
C ARG A 95 -4.63 6.06 8.34
N GLN A 96 -3.54 5.32 8.23
CA GLN A 96 -3.13 4.64 7.01
C GLN A 96 -3.41 3.14 7.14
N TYR A 97 -3.50 2.44 6.00
CA TYR A 97 -3.69 1.00 5.99
C TYR A 97 -2.75 0.30 5.01
N ILE A 98 -2.36 -0.92 5.39
CA ILE A 98 -1.65 -1.87 4.54
C ILE A 98 -2.49 -3.14 4.49
N MET A 99 -3.00 -3.45 3.28
CA MET A 99 -3.80 -4.64 3.02
C MET A 99 -2.96 -5.67 2.28
N VAL A 100 -2.83 -6.86 2.84
CA VAL A 100 -2.11 -7.97 2.19
C VAL A 100 -3.10 -9.08 1.89
N GLN A 101 -3.13 -9.54 0.65
CA GLN A 101 -4.00 -10.62 0.21
C GLN A 101 -3.30 -11.48 -0.85
N ILE A 102 -3.41 -12.78 -0.70
CA ILE A 102 -2.99 -13.73 -1.74
C ILE A 102 -4.02 -13.64 -2.89
N PRO A 103 -3.58 -13.60 -4.14
CA PRO A 103 -4.48 -13.52 -5.30
C PRO A 103 -5.16 -14.86 -5.60
N ASP A 104 -5.85 -15.43 -4.59
CA ASP A 104 -6.61 -16.65 -4.76
C ASP A 104 -7.65 -16.48 -5.87
N GLY A 105 -7.67 -17.42 -6.80
CA GLY A 105 -8.66 -17.47 -7.87
C GLY A 105 -10.06 -17.68 -7.33
N ILE A 106 -11.04 -17.10 -8.00
CA ILE A 106 -12.46 -17.29 -7.69
C ILE A 106 -13.09 -18.28 -8.67
N ASP A 107 -14.19 -18.91 -8.24
CA ASP A 107 -14.92 -19.90 -9.07
C ASP A 107 -15.37 -19.24 -10.38
N GLU A 108 -14.99 -19.83 -11.52
CA GLU A 108 -15.35 -19.38 -12.86
C GLU A 108 -16.88 -19.32 -13.08
N LYS A 109 -17.64 -20.07 -12.30
CA LYS A 109 -19.12 -20.06 -12.35
C LYS A 109 -19.74 -18.95 -11.52
N SER A 110 -18.93 -18.29 -10.66
CA SER A 110 -19.41 -17.20 -9.80
C SER A 110 -19.86 -15.99 -10.60
N GLU A 111 -20.70 -15.17 -9.99
CA GLU A 111 -21.13 -13.89 -10.55
C GLU A 111 -19.94 -12.93 -10.67
N ALA A 112 -19.05 -12.93 -9.69
CA ALA A 112 -17.86 -12.11 -9.68
C ALA A 112 -16.93 -12.40 -10.88
N TYR A 113 -16.73 -13.69 -11.21
CA TYR A 113 -15.90 -14.08 -12.36
C TYR A 113 -16.52 -13.62 -13.69
N LYS A 114 -17.83 -13.78 -13.84
CA LYS A 114 -18.58 -13.33 -15.05
C LYS A 114 -18.52 -11.82 -15.23
N ASP A 115 -18.38 -11.06 -14.15
CA ASP A 115 -18.24 -9.61 -14.17
C ASP A 115 -16.77 -9.14 -14.29
N GLY A 116 -15.84 -10.08 -14.50
CA GLY A 116 -14.45 -9.78 -14.83
C GLY A 116 -13.47 -9.77 -13.65
N TYR A 117 -13.89 -10.21 -12.46
CA TYR A 117 -12.99 -10.38 -11.33
C TYR A 117 -12.44 -11.81 -11.32
N HIS A 118 -11.13 -11.98 -11.40
CA HIS A 118 -10.50 -13.29 -11.50
C HIS A 118 -9.89 -13.78 -10.18
N ASN A 119 -9.68 -12.90 -9.22
CA ASN A 119 -9.12 -13.23 -7.92
C ASN A 119 -9.63 -12.27 -6.82
N LEU A 120 -9.40 -12.66 -5.55
CA LEU A 120 -9.87 -11.91 -4.39
C LEU A 120 -9.27 -10.50 -4.30
N CYS A 121 -8.03 -10.32 -4.75
CA CYS A 121 -7.39 -8.99 -4.71
C CYS A 121 -8.11 -7.98 -5.62
N GLU A 122 -8.68 -8.41 -6.73
CA GLU A 122 -9.43 -7.53 -7.63
C GLU A 122 -10.72 -7.05 -6.99
N ILE A 123 -11.45 -7.95 -6.31
CA ILE A 123 -12.64 -7.59 -5.54
C ILE A 123 -12.28 -6.60 -4.42
N GLY A 124 -11.19 -6.86 -3.69
CA GLY A 124 -10.72 -5.99 -2.61
C GLY A 124 -10.35 -4.59 -3.11
N LYS A 125 -9.60 -4.50 -4.22
CA LYS A 125 -9.25 -3.22 -4.85
C LYS A 125 -10.49 -2.43 -5.29
N GLU A 126 -11.46 -3.12 -5.89
CA GLU A 126 -12.69 -2.47 -6.33
C GLU A 126 -13.54 -1.99 -5.15
N ARG A 127 -13.62 -2.78 -4.07
CA ARG A 127 -14.28 -2.33 -2.84
C ARG A 127 -13.65 -1.04 -2.30
N ILE A 128 -12.32 -0.95 -2.28
CA ILE A 128 -11.64 0.27 -1.81
C ILE A 128 -12.02 1.47 -2.70
N ARG A 129 -12.05 1.30 -4.03
CA ARG A 129 -12.44 2.36 -4.96
C ARG A 129 -13.87 2.82 -4.77
N LEU A 130 -14.80 1.86 -4.69
CA LEU A 130 -16.22 2.15 -4.50
C LEU A 130 -16.49 2.82 -3.14
N ALA A 131 -15.91 2.30 -2.07
CA ALA A 131 -16.02 2.90 -0.74
C ALA A 131 -15.42 4.31 -0.72
N GLY A 132 -14.26 4.51 -1.34
CA GLY A 132 -13.63 5.82 -1.47
C GLY A 132 -14.51 6.81 -2.24
N ALA A 133 -15.17 6.37 -3.32
CA ALA A 133 -16.06 7.23 -4.11
C ALA A 133 -17.29 7.74 -3.31
N GLU A 134 -17.74 6.98 -2.30
CA GLU A 134 -18.81 7.43 -1.39
C GLU A 134 -18.31 8.44 -0.34
N ILE A 135 -16.99 8.52 -0.13
CA ILE A 135 -16.37 9.37 0.88
C ILE A 135 -15.86 10.66 0.22
N LYS A 136 -16.50 11.79 0.53
CA LYS A 136 -16.04 13.10 0.02
C LYS A 136 -15.01 13.70 0.97
N GLU A 137 -14.06 14.48 0.41
CA GLU A 137 -13.10 15.29 1.17
C GLU A 137 -12.13 14.49 2.08
N ALA A 138 -11.78 13.25 1.70
CA ALA A 138 -10.78 12.45 2.39
C ALA A 138 -9.73 11.93 1.39
N ASP A 139 -8.54 11.57 1.89
CA ASP A 139 -7.58 10.82 1.09
C ASP A 139 -8.11 9.39 0.89
N ILE A 140 -8.48 9.09 -0.33
CA ILE A 140 -8.99 7.80 -0.79
C ILE A 140 -7.99 7.07 -1.68
N GLY A 141 -6.84 7.68 -1.91
CA GLY A 141 -5.78 7.11 -2.73
C GLY A 141 -5.18 5.86 -2.09
N PHE A 142 -4.80 4.89 -2.90
CA PHE A 142 -4.02 3.75 -2.45
C PHE A 142 -3.07 3.28 -3.53
N ARG A 143 -1.96 2.69 -3.11
CA ARG A 143 -0.96 2.12 -4.01
C ARG A 143 -1.13 0.61 -4.05
N VAL A 144 -1.02 0.02 -5.22
CA VAL A 144 -1.07 -1.44 -5.40
C VAL A 144 0.33 -1.91 -5.72
N LEU A 145 0.84 -2.81 -4.90
CA LEU A 145 2.13 -3.47 -5.10
C LEU A 145 1.88 -4.97 -5.27
N LYS A 146 2.67 -5.60 -6.12
CA LYS A 146 2.64 -7.04 -6.34
C LYS A 146 4.00 -7.61 -5.96
N LEU A 147 3.99 -8.60 -5.08
CA LEU A 147 5.21 -9.34 -4.79
C LEU A 147 5.56 -10.21 -5.99
N ASP A 148 6.75 -10.03 -6.51
CA ASP A 148 7.28 -10.76 -7.65
C ASP A 148 8.74 -11.16 -7.38
N SER A 149 9.37 -11.87 -8.31
CA SER A 149 10.79 -12.16 -8.31
C SER A 149 11.61 -10.87 -8.47
N SER A 150 12.89 -10.93 -8.15
CA SER A 150 13.84 -9.83 -8.38
C SER A 150 13.74 -9.27 -9.81
N ASN A 151 13.95 -7.97 -9.97
CA ASN A 151 14.02 -7.33 -11.30
C ASN A 151 15.26 -7.74 -12.09
N MET A 152 16.23 -8.36 -11.42
CA MET A 152 17.48 -8.80 -12.04
C MET A 152 17.35 -10.22 -12.59
N LYS A 153 18.03 -10.48 -13.71
CA LYS A 153 18.21 -11.83 -14.26
C LYS A 153 19.04 -12.66 -13.28
N ASP A 154 18.72 -13.95 -13.15
CA ASP A 154 19.53 -14.86 -12.35
C ASP A 154 20.87 -15.08 -13.03
N ILE A 155 21.96 -14.75 -12.33
CA ILE A 155 23.33 -14.93 -12.84
C ILE A 155 23.87 -16.22 -12.22
N TYR A 156 23.97 -17.26 -13.04
CA TYR A 156 24.63 -18.50 -12.68
C TYR A 156 26.10 -18.43 -13.10
N TYR A 157 26.98 -18.17 -12.16
CA TYR A 157 28.42 -18.25 -12.42
C TYR A 157 28.87 -19.72 -12.42
N ASN A 158 29.02 -20.32 -13.60
CA ASN A 158 29.86 -21.49 -13.75
C ASN A 158 31.21 -21.02 -14.30
N PRO A 159 32.29 -20.98 -13.47
CA PRO A 159 33.60 -20.46 -13.90
C PRO A 159 34.15 -21.13 -15.15
N ALA A 160 33.77 -22.38 -15.41
CA ALA A 160 34.22 -23.14 -16.57
C ALA A 160 33.50 -22.75 -17.88
N GLN A 161 32.43 -21.99 -17.82
CA GLN A 161 31.59 -21.60 -18.98
C GLN A 161 31.64 -20.10 -19.30
N ILE A 162 32.43 -19.32 -18.58
CA ILE A 162 32.56 -17.89 -18.83
C ILE A 162 33.28 -17.68 -20.16
N GLN A 163 32.55 -17.21 -21.16
CA GLN A 163 33.09 -16.72 -22.42
C GLN A 163 33.15 -15.19 -22.39
N GLN A 164 34.05 -14.59 -23.17
CA GLN A 164 34.18 -13.11 -23.25
C GLN A 164 32.86 -12.43 -23.67
N GLN A 165 32.05 -13.10 -24.47
CA GLN A 165 30.70 -12.66 -24.88
C GLN A 165 29.74 -12.55 -23.68
N SER A 166 29.83 -13.47 -22.72
CA SER A 166 28.96 -13.48 -21.53
C SER A 166 29.25 -12.32 -20.57
N LEU A 167 30.42 -11.71 -20.63
CA LEU A 167 30.77 -10.51 -19.86
C LEU A 167 30.06 -9.27 -20.41
N PHE A 168 29.90 -9.14 -21.72
CA PHE A 168 29.15 -8.06 -22.34
C PHE A 168 27.63 -8.24 -22.18
N ASP A 169 27.14 -9.48 -22.23
CA ASP A 169 25.73 -9.79 -22.01
C ASP A 169 25.28 -9.57 -20.54
N SER A 170 26.24 -9.51 -19.60
CA SER A 170 25.95 -9.26 -18.18
C SER A 170 25.89 -7.76 -17.81
N THR A 171 26.16 -6.85 -18.73
CA THR A 171 26.00 -5.40 -18.48
C THR A 171 24.56 -4.98 -18.37
N ASP A 172 23.62 -5.70 -19.03
CA ASP A 172 22.18 -5.51 -18.87
C ASP A 172 21.54 -6.76 -18.22
N ASN A 173 21.61 -6.78 -16.90
CA ASN A 173 21.06 -7.87 -16.09
C ASN A 173 19.60 -7.67 -15.65
N ILE A 174 18.93 -6.64 -16.14
CA ILE A 174 17.51 -6.37 -15.86
C ILE A 174 16.66 -7.28 -16.74
N LYS A 175 15.58 -7.84 -16.17
CA LYS A 175 14.58 -8.60 -16.91
C LYS A 175 13.85 -7.69 -17.89
N GLU A 176 13.53 -8.22 -19.08
CA GLU A 176 12.94 -7.44 -20.19
C GLU A 176 11.51 -6.97 -19.91
N ASP A 177 10.81 -7.64 -19.00
CA ASP A 177 9.43 -7.34 -18.62
C ASP A 177 9.31 -6.32 -17.47
N ARG A 178 10.42 -5.71 -17.05
CA ARG A 178 10.45 -4.75 -15.94
C ARG A 178 10.29 -3.31 -16.40
N THR A 179 9.46 -2.58 -15.68
CA THR A 179 9.22 -1.16 -15.90
C THR A 179 10.18 -0.29 -15.09
N PRO A 180 10.36 1.00 -15.44
CA PRO A 180 11.11 1.94 -14.61
C PRO A 180 10.58 2.04 -13.17
N GLU A 181 9.27 1.91 -12.98
CA GLU A 181 8.62 1.91 -11.68
C GLU A 181 9.02 0.67 -10.85
N ASP A 182 9.12 -0.51 -11.46
CA ASP A 182 9.57 -1.73 -10.77
C ASP A 182 11.01 -1.56 -10.25
N LEU A 183 11.88 -0.97 -11.06
CA LEU A 183 13.25 -0.65 -10.66
C LEU A 183 13.29 0.38 -9.53
N LEU A 184 12.45 1.41 -9.61
CA LEU A 184 12.34 2.41 -8.55
C LEU A 184 11.98 1.79 -7.21
N PHE A 185 10.96 0.93 -7.18
CA PHE A 185 10.54 0.27 -5.94
C PHE A 185 11.61 -0.65 -5.37
N GLN A 186 12.38 -1.34 -6.21
CA GLN A 186 13.52 -2.13 -5.75
C GLN A 186 14.60 -1.23 -5.12
N VAL A 187 14.97 -0.13 -5.77
CA VAL A 187 15.93 0.85 -5.24
C VAL A 187 15.44 1.44 -3.91
N MET A 188 14.14 1.76 -3.81
CA MET A 188 13.56 2.25 -2.56
C MET A 188 13.70 1.24 -1.43
N LEU A 189 13.47 -0.05 -1.69
CA LEU A 189 13.66 -1.12 -0.71
C LEU A 189 15.13 -1.26 -0.30
N ASP A 190 16.05 -1.25 -1.26
CA ASP A 190 17.49 -1.39 -1.03
C ASP A 190 18.05 -0.21 -0.20
N LEU A 191 17.50 0.99 -0.38
CA LEU A 191 17.87 2.19 0.37
C LEU A 191 17.05 2.37 1.67
N GLY A 192 16.13 1.48 1.99
CA GLY A 192 15.28 1.56 3.17
C GLY A 192 14.27 2.72 3.14
N ILE A 193 13.90 3.19 1.94
CA ILE A 193 12.90 4.24 1.75
C ILE A 193 11.51 3.62 1.87
N LEU A 194 10.63 4.26 2.65
CA LEU A 194 9.25 3.79 2.80
C LEU A 194 8.53 3.77 1.44
N LEU A 195 7.89 2.65 1.11
CA LEU A 195 7.14 2.50 -0.14
C LEU A 195 5.91 3.44 -0.22
N SER A 196 5.49 4.01 0.91
CA SER A 196 4.46 5.04 0.99
C SER A 196 4.97 6.46 0.72
N SER A 197 6.30 6.66 0.58
CA SER A 197 6.87 7.96 0.32
C SER A 197 6.29 8.59 -0.94
N LYS A 198 6.20 9.91 -0.94
CA LYS A 198 5.76 10.69 -2.10
C LYS A 198 6.71 10.47 -3.26
N ILE A 199 6.17 10.16 -4.42
CA ILE A 199 6.89 10.00 -5.69
C ILE A 199 6.35 11.04 -6.66
N GLU A 200 7.22 11.85 -7.21
CA GLU A 200 6.91 12.81 -8.27
C GLU A 200 7.70 12.47 -9.52
N GLU A 201 7.01 12.39 -10.65
CA GLU A 201 7.66 12.30 -11.96
C GLU A 201 8.00 13.70 -12.45
N LYS A 202 9.25 13.90 -12.83
CA LYS A 202 9.76 15.16 -13.39
C LYS A 202 10.51 14.90 -14.69
N THR A 203 10.70 15.95 -15.48
CA THR A 203 11.59 15.90 -16.64
C THR A 203 12.81 16.78 -16.36
N ILE A 204 13.99 16.17 -16.33
CA ILE A 204 15.27 16.88 -16.15
C ILE A 204 16.15 16.63 -17.39
N ALA A 205 16.58 17.70 -18.03
CA ALA A 205 17.40 17.66 -19.25
C ALA A 205 16.82 16.75 -20.36
N GLY A 206 15.47 16.66 -20.45
CA GLY A 206 14.77 15.85 -21.44
C GLY A 206 14.61 14.37 -21.07
N LYS A 207 15.00 13.96 -19.86
CA LYS A 207 14.85 12.59 -19.35
C LYS A 207 13.80 12.54 -18.23
N LYS A 208 13.01 11.45 -18.19
CA LYS A 208 12.08 11.17 -17.10
C LYS A 208 12.87 10.80 -15.85
N VAL A 209 12.58 11.46 -14.75
CA VAL A 209 13.17 11.16 -13.45
C VAL A 209 12.08 11.01 -12.39
N PHE A 210 12.34 10.16 -11.42
CA PHE A 210 11.51 10.00 -10.23
C PHE A 210 12.16 10.76 -9.07
N ASN A 211 11.44 11.71 -8.51
CA ASN A 211 11.83 12.42 -7.29
C ASN A 211 11.04 11.80 -6.13
N VAL A 212 11.74 11.17 -5.20
CA VAL A 212 11.15 10.46 -4.07
C VAL A 212 11.48 11.18 -2.77
N ALA A 213 10.49 11.30 -1.88
CA ALA A 213 10.62 11.92 -0.57
C ALA A 213 11.26 13.32 -0.66
N ASP A 214 10.71 14.17 -1.55
CA ASP A 214 11.10 15.58 -1.74
C ASP A 214 12.63 15.80 -1.94
N GLY A 215 13.23 14.96 -2.78
CA GLY A 215 14.65 15.05 -3.15
C GLY A 215 15.58 14.12 -2.36
N PHE A 216 15.07 13.23 -1.52
CA PHE A 216 15.90 12.24 -0.87
C PHE A 216 16.51 11.26 -1.89
N LEU A 217 15.71 10.82 -2.88
CA LEU A 217 16.18 10.03 -4.01
C LEU A 217 15.72 10.67 -5.32
N ILE A 218 16.64 10.82 -6.27
CA ILE A 218 16.31 11.06 -7.67
C ILE A 218 16.82 9.86 -8.48
N ALA A 219 15.91 9.18 -9.19
CA ALA A 219 16.25 8.02 -10.01
C ALA A 219 15.89 8.29 -11.48
N CYS A 220 16.76 7.93 -12.40
CA CYS A 220 16.56 8.00 -13.85
C CYS A 220 16.90 6.66 -14.49
N PHE A 221 15.89 6.06 -15.13
CA PHE A 221 16.04 4.77 -15.83
C PHE A 221 15.88 4.90 -17.36
N ASP A 222 15.81 6.13 -17.88
CA ASP A 222 15.79 6.40 -19.32
C ASP A 222 17.12 6.04 -19.96
N ASN A 223 17.08 5.65 -21.24
CA ASN A 223 18.30 5.40 -22.02
C ASN A 223 18.99 6.70 -22.43
N ASP A 224 20.25 6.60 -22.88
CA ASP A 224 21.08 7.71 -23.37
C ASP A 224 21.19 8.87 -22.37
N VAL A 225 21.49 8.55 -21.13
CA VAL A 225 21.79 9.52 -20.08
C VAL A 225 23.14 10.16 -20.38
N THR A 226 23.17 11.48 -20.51
CA THR A 226 24.39 12.26 -20.83
C THR A 226 24.92 12.99 -19.60
N GLU A 227 26.15 13.47 -19.67
CA GLU A 227 26.76 14.32 -18.65
C GLU A 227 25.85 15.54 -18.30
N LYS A 228 25.14 16.08 -19.29
CA LYS A 228 24.18 17.18 -19.07
C LYS A 228 23.06 16.76 -18.13
N THR A 229 22.55 15.55 -18.29
CA THR A 229 21.49 15.01 -17.42
C THR A 229 22.01 14.80 -15.99
N VAL A 230 23.18 14.17 -15.85
CA VAL A 230 23.81 13.94 -14.55
C VAL A 230 24.08 15.25 -13.81
N LYS A 231 24.64 16.26 -14.49
CA LYS A 231 24.85 17.59 -13.91
C LYS A 231 23.57 18.29 -13.50
N ALA A 232 22.52 18.16 -14.31
CA ALA A 232 21.22 18.74 -13.99
C ALA A 232 20.55 18.06 -12.78
N VAL A 233 20.66 16.74 -12.65
CA VAL A 233 20.22 16.01 -11.45
C VAL A 233 21.05 16.43 -10.22
N ALA A 234 22.37 16.57 -10.36
CA ALA A 234 23.22 17.01 -9.26
C ALA A 234 22.90 18.43 -8.76
N GLN A 235 22.37 19.31 -9.62
CA GLN A 235 21.93 20.66 -9.22
C GLN A 235 20.70 20.63 -8.28
N GLU A 236 19.86 19.60 -8.36
CA GLU A 236 18.75 19.37 -7.44
C GLU A 236 19.23 18.93 -6.04
N LYS A 237 20.50 18.58 -5.89
CA LYS A 237 21.17 18.15 -4.64
C LYS A 237 20.45 17.00 -3.93
N PRO A 238 20.10 15.91 -4.62
CA PRO A 238 19.49 14.76 -3.96
C PRO A 238 20.46 14.12 -2.96
N TYR A 239 19.92 13.43 -1.94
CA TYR A 239 20.76 12.62 -1.05
C TYR A 239 21.31 11.39 -1.78
N TYR A 240 20.46 10.75 -2.63
CA TYR A 240 20.83 9.69 -3.55
C TYR A 240 20.45 10.06 -4.99
N ALA A 241 21.37 9.83 -5.93
CA ALA A 241 21.10 9.86 -7.36
C ALA A 241 21.37 8.47 -7.94
N VAL A 242 20.36 7.87 -8.60
CA VAL A 242 20.46 6.52 -9.14
C VAL A 242 20.20 6.53 -10.64
N PHE A 243 21.09 5.91 -11.38
CA PHE A 243 21.02 5.73 -12.81
C PHE A 243 21.22 4.24 -13.13
N ARG A 244 20.75 3.81 -14.28
CA ARG A 244 21.02 2.50 -14.82
C ARG A 244 22.35 2.55 -15.55
N ASP A 245 23.27 1.63 -15.25
CA ASP A 245 24.60 1.58 -15.86
C ASP A 245 24.52 1.46 -17.40
N SER A 246 23.72 0.51 -17.89
CA SER A 246 23.50 0.30 -19.33
C SER A 246 22.78 1.46 -20.05
N SER A 247 22.30 2.47 -19.32
CA SER A 247 21.62 3.64 -19.88
C SER A 247 22.55 4.85 -20.08
N MET A 248 23.79 4.79 -19.65
CA MET A 248 24.76 5.86 -19.87
C MET A 248 25.10 5.96 -21.36
N ALA A 249 25.17 7.20 -21.88
CA ALA A 249 25.41 7.42 -23.30
C ALA A 249 26.83 6.99 -23.74
N ASN A 250 27.80 7.00 -22.83
CA ASN A 250 29.16 6.50 -23.00
C ASN A 250 29.87 6.35 -21.65
N ASP A 251 31.04 5.71 -21.64
CA ASP A 251 31.82 5.42 -20.43
C ASP A 251 32.39 6.67 -19.71
N SER A 252 32.22 7.85 -20.28
CA SER A 252 32.71 9.11 -19.70
C SER A 252 31.64 9.87 -18.92
N VAL A 253 30.39 9.39 -18.91
CA VAL A 253 29.26 9.97 -18.18
C VAL A 253 29.24 9.44 -16.76
#